data_6f68cf4a2f1544c2e555cc14390a9053
#
_entry.id   6f68cf4a2f1544c2e555cc14390a9053
#
_cell.length_a   1.000
_cell.length_b   1.000
_cell.length_c   1.000
_cell.angle_alpha   90.00
_cell.angle_beta   90.00
_cell.angle_gamma   90.00
#
_symmetry.space_group_name_H-M   'P 1'
#
loop_
_entity.id
_entity.type
_entity.pdbx_description
1 polymer ?
#
loop_
_entity_poly.entity_id
_entity_poly.type
_entity_poly.pdbx_seq_one_letter_code
_entity_poly.pdbx_strand_id
1 'polypeptide(L)'
;MKKDSIFLKTKVKGYLIKSKYLASTDKLKARAKVYLKRDSNTTWSKTIEWDSDLEAVDNYYLACIGLIREWPFNEHNKDMEVLSIGYENNNWYFIVQSTVF
;
A
#
# COMPACT_ATOMS: atom_id res chain seq x y z
N MET A 1 -17.51 -27.54 16.31
CA MET A 1 -16.41 -26.58 16.37
C MET A 1 -16.31 -25.80 15.06
N LYS A 2 -16.13 -24.51 15.16
CA LYS A 2 -16.02 -23.66 13.99
C LYS A 2 -14.60 -23.68 13.47
N LYS A 3 -14.43 -24.07 12.22
CA LYS A 3 -13.10 -24.18 11.61
C LYS A 3 -12.39 -22.83 11.48
N ASP A 4 -13.13 -21.76 11.23
CA ASP A 4 -12.57 -20.44 11.07
C ASP A 4 -11.87 -19.94 12.33
N SER A 5 -12.35 -20.33 13.51
CA SER A 5 -11.71 -19.90 14.76
C SER A 5 -10.35 -20.54 14.98
N ILE A 6 -10.02 -21.60 14.25
CA ILE A 6 -8.70 -22.23 14.31
C ILE A 6 -7.72 -21.48 13.44
N PHE A 7 -8.15 -21.03 12.27
CA PHE A 7 -7.27 -20.44 11.27
C PHE A 7 -7.23 -18.92 11.33
N LEU A 8 -8.23 -18.30 11.91
CA LEU A 8 -8.34 -16.85 11.92
C LEU A 8 -8.60 -16.35 13.33
N LYS A 9 -7.60 -16.49 14.19
CA LYS A 9 -7.74 -16.07 15.59
C LYS A 9 -7.78 -14.56 15.74
N THR A 10 -7.04 -13.85 14.92
CA THR A 10 -7.14 -12.40 14.87
C THR A 10 -7.91 -12.04 13.62
N LYS A 11 -9.01 -11.39 13.80
CA LYS A 11 -9.86 -11.00 12.67
C LYS A 11 -9.40 -9.67 12.06
N VAL A 12 -8.11 -9.51 11.95
CA VAL A 12 -7.55 -8.32 11.33
C VAL A 12 -7.65 -8.48 9.82
N LYS A 13 -8.37 -7.58 9.20
CA LYS A 13 -8.51 -7.52 7.76
C LYS A 13 -7.96 -6.19 7.28
N GLY A 14 -7.23 -6.22 6.20
CA GLY A 14 -6.66 -5.01 5.63
C GLY A 14 -6.61 -5.07 4.14
N TYR A 15 -6.28 -3.94 3.54
CA TYR A 15 -6.01 -3.88 2.12
C TYR A 15 -4.54 -4.18 1.89
N LEU A 16 -4.27 -4.97 0.86
CA LEU A 16 -2.90 -5.24 0.43
C LEU A 16 -2.51 -4.22 -0.62
N ILE A 17 -1.53 -3.38 -0.29
CA ILE A 17 -0.99 -2.40 -1.22
C ILE A 17 0.35 -2.90 -1.71
N LYS A 18 0.48 -2.99 -3.03
CA LYS A 18 1.69 -3.46 -3.71
C LYS A 18 2.53 -2.29 -4.16
N SER A 19 3.81 -2.53 -4.37
CA SER A 19 4.72 -1.49 -4.82
C SER A 19 5.38 -1.86 -6.14
N LYS A 20 5.83 -0.82 -6.87
CA LYS A 20 6.54 -1.00 -8.12
C LYS A 20 7.49 0.16 -8.32
N TYR A 21 8.74 -0.15 -8.69
CA TYR A 21 9.71 0.85 -9.08
C TYR A 21 9.50 1.21 -10.55
N LEU A 22 9.46 2.50 -10.84
CA LEU A 22 9.38 3.01 -12.21
C LEU A 22 10.70 3.71 -12.52
N ALA A 23 11.48 3.10 -13.39
CA ALA A 23 12.79 3.64 -13.77
C ALA A 23 12.66 4.98 -14.47
N SER A 24 13.71 5.78 -14.37
CA SER A 24 13.76 7.06 -15.08
C SER A 24 13.76 6.83 -16.60
N THR A 25 13.17 7.78 -17.30
CA THR A 25 13.16 7.83 -18.76
C THR A 25 13.76 9.17 -19.19
N ASP A 26 13.83 9.42 -20.49
CA ASP A 26 14.35 10.70 -21.01
C ASP A 26 13.55 11.89 -20.51
N LYS A 27 12.27 11.69 -20.17
CA LYS A 27 11.37 12.78 -19.78
C LYS A 27 10.98 12.77 -18.33
N LEU A 28 11.12 11.63 -17.66
CA LEU A 28 10.63 11.45 -16.30
C LEU A 28 11.73 10.92 -15.40
N LYS A 29 11.77 11.42 -14.17
CA LYS A 29 12.66 10.88 -13.15
C LYS A 29 12.12 9.55 -12.64
N ALA A 30 12.97 8.78 -11.96
CA ALA A 30 12.55 7.55 -11.30
C ALA A 30 11.42 7.84 -10.30
N ARG A 31 10.53 6.89 -10.12
CA ARG A 31 9.34 7.07 -9.29
C ARG A 31 9.04 5.80 -8.52
N ALA A 32 8.37 5.98 -7.39
CA ALA A 32 7.80 4.89 -6.62
C ALA A 32 6.29 4.87 -6.83
N LYS A 33 5.75 3.72 -7.20
CA LYS A 33 4.33 3.53 -7.37
C LYS A 33 3.82 2.50 -6.38
N VAL A 34 2.71 2.80 -5.74
CA VAL A 34 1.97 1.82 -4.95
C VAL A 34 0.57 1.70 -5.53
N TYR A 35 -0.02 0.52 -5.41
CA TYR A 35 -1.31 0.28 -6.02
C TYR A 35 -2.06 -0.83 -5.31
N LEU A 36 -3.38 -0.76 -5.41
CA LEU A 36 -4.31 -1.73 -4.90
C LEU A 36 -5.35 -1.98 -5.97
N LYS A 37 -5.48 -3.23 -6.37
CA LYS A 37 -6.53 -3.62 -7.29
C LYS A 37 -7.76 -4.00 -6.48
N ARG A 38 -8.77 -3.13 -6.51
CA ARG A 38 -9.98 -3.35 -5.74
C ARG A 38 -10.83 -4.47 -6.36
N ASP A 39 -10.96 -4.44 -7.68
CA ASP A 39 -11.67 -5.47 -8.44
C ASP A 39 -11.10 -5.53 -9.85
N SER A 40 -11.69 -6.33 -10.72
CA SER A 40 -11.16 -6.53 -12.07
C SER A 40 -11.09 -5.24 -12.90
N ASN A 41 -11.85 -4.21 -12.54
CA ASN A 41 -11.95 -2.99 -13.32
C ASN A 41 -11.41 -1.74 -12.61
N THR A 42 -11.11 -1.83 -11.31
CA THR A 42 -10.76 -0.66 -10.52
C THR A 42 -9.42 -0.85 -9.84
N THR A 43 -8.48 0.04 -10.13
CA THR A 43 -7.18 0.07 -9.47
C THR A 43 -6.97 1.46 -8.88
N TRP A 44 -6.63 1.50 -7.60
CA TRP A 44 -6.24 2.73 -6.92
C TRP A 44 -4.73 2.77 -6.82
N SER A 45 -4.13 3.89 -7.15
CA SER A 45 -2.68 3.99 -7.14
C SER A 45 -2.21 5.38 -6.75
N LYS A 46 -0.96 5.45 -6.32
CA LYS A 46 -0.25 6.69 -6.04
C LYS A 46 1.17 6.53 -6.55
N THR A 47 1.64 7.53 -7.26
CA THR A 47 3.02 7.56 -7.77
C THR A 47 3.67 8.83 -7.27
N ILE A 48 4.86 8.69 -6.69
CA ILE A 48 5.65 9.82 -6.22
C ILE A 48 7.05 9.76 -6.82
N GLU A 49 7.72 10.91 -6.85
CA GLU A 49 9.10 10.97 -7.32
C GLU A 49 10.00 10.22 -6.34
N TRP A 50 10.95 9.47 -6.87
CA TRP A 50 11.90 8.70 -6.07
C TRP A 50 12.88 9.64 -5.37
N ASP A 51 13.07 9.44 -4.08
CA ASP A 51 14.05 10.17 -3.28
C ASP A 51 15.24 9.26 -3.02
N SER A 52 16.38 9.55 -3.66
CA SER A 52 17.58 8.72 -3.54
C SER A 52 18.26 8.82 -2.18
N ASP A 53 17.88 9.79 -1.36
CA ASP A 53 18.39 9.91 0.01
C ASP A 53 17.70 8.97 0.98
N LEU A 54 16.61 8.34 0.54
CA LEU A 54 15.84 7.40 1.35
C LEU A 54 16.08 5.97 0.86
N GLU A 55 15.88 5.02 1.76
CA GLU A 55 15.86 3.62 1.38
C GLU A 55 14.65 3.31 0.51
N ALA A 56 14.71 2.20 -0.22
CA ALA A 56 13.62 1.80 -1.10
C ALA A 56 12.29 1.68 -0.36
N VAL A 57 12.30 1.01 0.79
CA VAL A 57 11.08 0.81 1.57
C VAL A 57 10.45 2.13 2.00
N ASP A 58 11.29 3.13 2.32
CA ASP A 58 10.78 4.43 2.75
C ASP A 58 10.12 5.19 1.60
N ASN A 59 10.67 5.06 0.39
CA ASN A 59 10.04 5.62 -0.81
C ASN A 59 8.64 5.06 -1.00
N TYR A 60 8.51 3.73 -0.94
CA TYR A 60 7.21 3.08 -1.11
C TYR A 60 6.28 3.40 0.05
N TYR A 61 6.81 3.49 1.26
CA TYR A 61 6.01 3.83 2.44
C TYR A 61 5.39 5.21 2.29
N LEU A 62 6.17 6.19 1.84
CA LEU A 62 5.64 7.54 1.61
C LEU A 62 4.56 7.54 0.54
N ALA A 63 4.75 6.78 -0.54
CA ALA A 63 3.72 6.65 -1.56
C ALA A 63 2.45 6.00 -0.98
N CYS A 64 2.62 4.99 -0.13
CA CYS A 64 1.50 4.31 0.52
C CYS A 64 0.72 5.27 1.43
N ILE A 65 1.43 6.06 2.24
CA ILE A 65 0.78 7.07 3.09
C ILE A 65 0.02 8.08 2.22
N GLY A 66 0.60 8.49 1.11
CA GLY A 66 -0.08 9.39 0.17
C GLY A 66 -1.38 8.78 -0.37
N LEU A 67 -1.35 7.49 -0.72
CA LEU A 67 -2.52 6.81 -1.25
C LEU A 67 -3.65 6.72 -0.22
N ILE A 68 -3.33 6.31 1.00
CA ILE A 68 -4.37 6.10 2.02
C ILE A 68 -4.95 7.41 2.56
N ARG A 69 -4.32 8.54 2.27
CA ARG A 69 -4.83 9.87 2.63
C ARG A 69 -5.67 10.50 1.56
N GLU A 70 -5.76 9.87 0.39
CA GLU A 70 -6.53 10.38 -0.74
C GLU A 70 -7.86 9.64 -0.87
N TRP A 71 -8.81 10.27 -1.57
CA TRP A 71 -10.04 9.60 -1.94
C TRP A 71 -9.72 8.38 -2.83
N PRO A 72 -10.37 7.24 -2.65
CA PRO A 72 -11.54 7.06 -1.79
C PRO A 72 -11.23 6.72 -0.33
N PHE A 73 -9.97 6.47 0.02
CA PHE A 73 -9.63 6.06 1.37
C PHE A 73 -9.99 7.10 2.41
N ASN A 74 -9.63 8.37 2.16
CA ASN A 74 -9.85 9.44 3.12
C ASN A 74 -11.32 9.72 3.38
N GLU A 75 -12.20 9.37 2.45
CA GLU A 75 -13.63 9.60 2.62
C GLU A 75 -14.31 8.46 3.39
N HIS A 76 -13.89 7.23 3.11
CA HIS A 76 -14.52 6.04 3.69
C HIS A 76 -13.77 5.49 4.90
N ASN A 77 -12.48 5.75 4.98
CA ASN A 77 -11.62 5.21 6.02
C ASN A 77 -10.58 6.26 6.43
N LYS A 78 -11.04 7.30 7.11
CA LYS A 78 -10.21 8.47 7.42
C LYS A 78 -8.98 8.14 8.25
N ASP A 79 -9.06 7.13 9.08
CA ASP A 79 -7.99 6.78 10.00
C ASP A 79 -7.29 5.48 9.57
N MET A 80 -6.96 5.43 8.29
CA MET A 80 -6.18 4.31 7.78
C MET A 80 -4.75 4.37 8.30
N GLU A 81 -4.20 3.21 8.60
CA GLU A 81 -2.81 3.11 9.03
C GLU A 81 -2.16 1.86 8.42
N VAL A 82 -0.85 1.88 8.34
CA VAL A 82 -0.07 0.73 7.89
C VAL A 82 0.11 -0.21 9.08
N LEU A 83 -0.41 -1.42 8.98
CA LEU A 83 -0.29 -2.42 10.02
C LEU A 83 1.02 -3.19 9.94
N SER A 84 1.44 -3.52 8.74
CA SER A 84 2.64 -4.32 8.54
C SER A 84 3.21 -4.11 7.16
N ILE A 85 4.48 -4.46 7.03
CA ILE A 85 5.25 -4.34 5.80
C ILE A 85 5.85 -5.71 5.52
N GLY A 86 5.65 -6.20 4.29
CA GLY A 86 6.24 -7.44 3.83
C GLY A 86 7.17 -7.21 2.65
N TYR A 87 8.02 -8.19 2.39
CA TYR A 87 9.00 -8.10 1.31
C TYR A 87 9.13 -9.45 0.61
N GLU A 88 9.10 -9.42 -0.72
CA GLU A 88 9.31 -10.62 -1.53
C GLU A 88 9.78 -10.21 -2.92
N ASN A 89 10.85 -10.82 -3.40
CA ASN A 89 11.37 -10.62 -4.77
C ASN A 89 11.58 -9.15 -5.12
N ASN A 90 12.24 -8.39 -4.25
CA ASN A 90 12.50 -6.96 -4.44
C ASN A 90 11.26 -6.09 -4.47
N ASN A 91 10.12 -6.62 -4.06
CA ASN A 91 8.88 -5.86 -3.95
C ASN A 91 8.48 -5.72 -2.49
N TRP A 92 7.97 -4.56 -2.14
CA TRP A 92 7.46 -4.27 -0.82
C TRP A 92 5.94 -4.28 -0.85
N TYR A 93 5.35 -4.77 0.21
CA TYR A 93 3.90 -4.89 0.35
C TYR A 93 3.50 -4.27 1.66
N PHE A 94 2.36 -3.59 1.66
CA PHE A 94 1.86 -2.92 2.85
C PHE A 94 0.44 -3.40 3.14
N ILE A 95 0.20 -3.77 4.39
CA ILE A 95 -1.15 -4.07 4.84
C ILE A 95 -1.66 -2.84 5.57
N VAL A 96 -2.75 -2.27 5.09
CA VAL A 96 -3.34 -1.08 5.68
C VAL A 96 -4.75 -1.38 6.17
N GLN A 97 -5.13 -0.75 7.26
CA GLN A 97 -6.42 -0.99 7.88
C GLN A 97 -6.93 0.32 8.49
N SER A 98 -8.25 0.44 8.55
CA SER A 98 -8.87 1.55 9.27
C SER A 98 -8.74 1.31 10.77
N THR A 99 -8.39 2.37 11.51
CA THR A 99 -8.36 2.33 12.97
C THR A 99 -9.73 2.61 13.57
N VAL A 100 -10.68 3.02 12.75
CA VAL A 100 -12.06 3.27 13.18
C VAL A 100 -12.92 2.07 12.83
N PHE A 101 -13.59 1.55 13.83
CA PHE A 101 -14.47 0.39 13.69
C PHE A 101 -15.92 0.81 13.87
#